data_ba87507c414bf63e2126f3fa8af83123
#
_entry.id   ba87507c414bf63e2126f3fa8af83123
#
_cell.length_a   1.000
_cell.length_b   1.000
_cell.length_c   1.000
_cell.angle_alpha   90.00
_cell.angle_beta   90.00
_cell.angle_gamma   90.00
#
_symmetry.space_group_name_H-M   'P 1'
#
loop_
_entity.id
_entity.type
_entity.pdbx_description
1 polymer ?
#
loop_
_entity_poly.entity_id
_entity_poly.type
_entity_poly.pdbx_seq_one_letter_code
_entity_poly.pdbx_strand_id
1 'polypeptide(L)' 'MRNEFTAIIEQDGAWYIAYCLEIPGANGQGHTPDEALESLAEAIALVLADRRDDGLRGVPPEAIRETVIVG' A
#
# COMPACT_ATOMS: atom_id res chain seq x y z
N MET A 1 12.11 1.94 8.76
CA MET A 1 11.10 0.99 8.25
C MET A 1 11.30 0.75 6.76
N ARG A 2 11.24 -0.47 6.35
CA ARG A 2 11.37 -0.78 4.92
C ARG A 2 10.09 -0.41 4.20
N ASN A 3 10.24 0.25 3.04
CA ASN A 3 9.14 0.62 2.16
C ASN A 3 9.12 -0.26 0.90
N GLU A 4 9.60 -1.48 1.04
CA GLU A 4 9.65 -2.44 -0.05
C GLU A 4 8.52 -3.46 0.09
N PHE A 5 7.80 -3.66 -1.00
CA PHE A 5 6.71 -4.62 -1.06
C PHE A 5 6.87 -5.49 -2.30
N THR A 6 6.34 -6.70 -2.23
CA THR A 6 6.39 -7.63 -3.36
C THR A 6 5.17 -7.42 -4.23
N ALA A 7 5.39 -7.10 -5.50
CA ALA A 7 4.34 -6.97 -6.48
C ALA A 7 4.33 -8.17 -7.41
N ILE A 8 3.12 -8.69 -7.68
CA ILE A 8 2.89 -9.70 -8.70
C ILE A 8 2.13 -9.02 -9.82
N ILE A 9 2.59 -9.21 -11.05
CA ILE A 9 1.97 -8.62 -12.23
C ILE A 9 1.48 -9.74 -13.13
N GLU A 10 0.21 -9.68 -13.50
CA GLU A 10 -0.40 -10.62 -14.43
C GLU A 10 -0.99 -9.86 -15.60
N GLN A 11 -0.93 -10.44 -16.78
CA GLN A 11 -1.53 -9.85 -17.96
C GLN A 11 -2.91 -10.43 -18.18
N ASP A 12 -3.89 -9.55 -18.42
CA ASP A 12 -5.26 -9.91 -18.69
C ASP A 12 -5.70 -9.15 -19.95
N GLY A 13 -5.62 -9.82 -21.10
CA GLY A 13 -5.90 -9.18 -22.37
C GLY A 13 -4.93 -8.04 -22.65
N ALA A 14 -5.46 -6.85 -22.87
CA ALA A 14 -4.69 -5.64 -23.12
C ALA A 14 -4.25 -4.94 -21.82
N TRP A 15 -4.60 -5.48 -20.66
CA TRP A 15 -4.33 -4.88 -19.37
C TRP A 15 -3.28 -5.68 -18.60
N TYR A 16 -2.55 -4.97 -17.74
CA TYR A 16 -1.71 -5.56 -16.72
C TYR A 16 -2.31 -5.25 -15.37
N ILE A 17 -2.37 -6.26 -14.52
CA ILE A 17 -2.93 -6.15 -13.17
C ILE A 17 -1.82 -6.44 -12.18
N ALA A 18 -1.66 -5.58 -11.18
CA ALA A 18 -0.66 -5.76 -10.15
C ALA A 18 -1.34 -5.89 -8.79
N TYR A 19 -0.78 -6.75 -7.94
CA TYR A 19 -1.24 -6.86 -6.56
C TYR A 19 -0.06 -7.10 -5.64
N CYS A 20 -0.24 -6.78 -4.37
CA CYS A 20 0.80 -6.86 -3.36
C CYS A 20 0.55 -8.03 -2.43
N LEU A 21 1.57 -8.88 -2.26
CA LEU A 21 1.45 -10.06 -1.40
C LEU A 21 1.32 -9.68 0.07
N GLU A 22 2.00 -8.62 0.50
CA GLU A 22 2.02 -8.20 1.90
C GLU A 22 0.83 -7.33 2.30
N ILE A 23 0.16 -6.71 1.31
CA ILE A 23 -0.95 -5.78 1.54
C ILE A 23 -2.18 -6.25 0.79
N PRO A 24 -2.96 -7.18 1.35
CA PRO A 24 -4.20 -7.63 0.72
C PRO A 24 -5.16 -6.46 0.48
N GLY A 25 -5.78 -6.44 -0.68
CA GLY A 25 -6.71 -5.39 -1.05
C GLY A 25 -6.09 -4.23 -1.82
N ALA A 26 -4.75 -4.12 -1.86
CA ALA A 26 -4.08 -3.14 -2.71
C ALA A 26 -3.90 -3.74 -4.10
N ASN A 27 -4.48 -3.09 -5.11
CA ASN A 27 -4.43 -3.53 -6.50
C ASN A 27 -4.15 -2.34 -7.41
N GLY A 28 -3.50 -2.63 -8.53
CA GLY A 28 -3.24 -1.65 -9.56
C GLY A 28 -3.45 -2.23 -10.94
N GLN A 29 -3.60 -1.37 -11.93
CA GLN A 29 -3.76 -1.78 -13.31
C GLN A 29 -3.22 -0.73 -14.26
N GLY A 30 -2.88 -1.16 -15.47
CA GLY A 30 -2.40 -0.27 -16.51
C GLY A 30 -2.24 -1.01 -17.83
N HIS A 31 -1.87 -0.27 -18.86
CA HIS A 31 -1.61 -0.84 -20.19
C HIS A 31 -0.19 -1.37 -20.32
N THR A 32 0.65 -1.09 -19.34
CA THR A 32 2.02 -1.60 -19.27
C THR A 32 2.29 -2.07 -17.84
N PRO A 33 3.30 -2.95 -17.63
CA PRO A 33 3.70 -3.34 -16.29
C PRO A 33 4.07 -2.14 -15.40
N ASP A 34 4.76 -1.14 -15.95
CA ASP A 34 5.17 0.04 -15.20
C ASP A 34 3.95 0.86 -14.73
N GLU A 35 2.95 1.02 -15.59
CA GLU A 35 1.70 1.70 -15.21
C GLU A 35 0.97 0.94 -14.11
N ALA A 36 0.93 -0.39 -14.21
CA ALA A 36 0.31 -1.22 -13.18
C ALA A 36 1.02 -1.09 -11.84
N LEU A 37 2.36 -1.02 -11.85
CA LEU A 37 3.16 -0.82 -10.65
C LEU A 37 2.92 0.56 -10.02
N GLU A 38 2.85 1.62 -10.82
CA GLU A 38 2.53 2.96 -10.32
C GLU A 38 1.16 2.99 -9.66
N SER A 39 0.18 2.38 -10.33
CA SER A 39 -1.18 2.28 -9.80
C SER A 39 -1.20 1.51 -8.48
N LEU A 40 -0.45 0.41 -8.39
CA LEU A 40 -0.33 -0.37 -7.15
C LEU A 40 0.33 0.44 -6.04
N ALA A 41 1.39 1.18 -6.35
CA ALA A 41 2.08 2.00 -5.35
C ALA A 41 1.14 3.04 -4.73
N GLU A 42 0.32 3.68 -5.55
CA GLU A 42 -0.70 4.62 -5.07
C GLU A 42 -1.72 3.94 -4.17
N ALA A 43 -2.17 2.75 -4.56
CA ALA A 43 -3.12 1.97 -3.76
C ALA A 43 -2.52 1.56 -2.41
N ILE A 44 -1.25 1.13 -2.39
CA ILE A 44 -0.55 0.79 -1.14
C ILE A 44 -0.47 2.02 -0.23
N ALA A 45 -0.09 3.16 -0.77
CA ALA A 45 0.01 4.39 0.01
C ALA A 45 -1.33 4.76 0.66
N LEU A 46 -2.43 4.62 -0.08
CA LEU A 46 -3.77 4.89 0.45
C LEU A 46 -4.16 3.91 1.56
N VAL A 47 -3.88 2.62 1.39
CA VAL A 47 -4.17 1.60 2.40
C VAL A 47 -3.39 1.86 3.67
N LEU A 48 -2.10 2.19 3.56
CA LEU A 48 -1.26 2.48 4.73
C LEU A 48 -1.73 3.74 5.46
N ALA A 49 -2.10 4.79 4.72
CA ALA A 49 -2.63 6.01 5.32
C ALA A 49 -3.94 5.75 6.07
N ASP A 50 -4.84 4.97 5.47
CA ASP A 50 -6.12 4.61 6.09
C ASP A 50 -5.91 3.81 7.38
N ARG A 51 -5.00 2.84 7.37
CA ARG A 51 -4.67 2.06 8.57
C ARG A 51 -4.10 2.93 9.68
N ARG A 52 -3.28 3.91 9.33
CA ARG A 52 -2.71 4.84 10.30
C ARG A 52 -3.81 5.68 10.95
N ASP A 53 -4.71 6.22 10.14
CA ASP A 53 -5.83 7.03 10.64
C ASP A 53 -6.73 6.22 11.56
N ASP A 54 -7.07 4.99 11.16
CA ASP A 54 -7.88 4.09 11.99
C ASP A 54 -7.19 3.77 13.30
N GLY A 55 -5.88 3.53 13.26
CA GLY A 55 -5.10 3.24 14.46
C GLY A 55 -5.02 4.40 15.44
N LEU A 56 -5.15 5.64 14.96
CA LEU A 56 -5.13 6.83 15.81
C LEU A 56 -6.47 7.16 16.43
N ARG A 57 -7.55 6.57 15.93
CA ARG A 57 -8.88 6.79 16.50
C ARG A 57 -8.94 6.23 17.91
N GLY A 58 -9.53 7.01 18.82
CA GLY A 58 -9.68 6.60 20.21
C GLY A 58 -8.43 6.75 21.05
N VAL A 59 -7.35 7.27 20.50
CA VAL A 59 -6.15 7.57 21.29
C VAL A 59 -6.47 8.76 22.22
N PRO A 60 -6.25 8.63 23.56
CA PRO A 60 -6.52 9.73 24.49
C PRO A 60 -5.62 10.94 24.17
N PRO A 61 -6.14 12.16 24.36
CA PRO A 61 -5.35 13.37 24.08
C PRO A 61 -4.06 13.49 24.89
N GLU A 62 -4.05 12.91 26.09
CA GLU A 62 -2.88 12.95 26.99
C GLU A 62 -1.85 11.86 26.70
N ALA A 63 -2.16 10.95 25.79
CA ALA A 63 -1.21 9.90 25.42
C ALA A 63 -0.03 10.49 24.66
N ILE A 64 1.16 9.93 24.90
CA ILE A 64 2.36 10.35 24.20
C ILE A 64 2.46 9.57 22.89
N ARG A 65 2.59 10.29 21.78
CA ARG A 65 2.74 9.71 20.46
C ARG A 65 4.18 9.86 20.01
N GLU A 66 4.81 8.74 19.73
CA GLU A 66 6.20 8.69 19.30
C GLU A 66 6.34 7.89 18.00
N THR A 67 7.42 8.12 17.29
CA THR A 67 7.75 7.35 16.09
C THR A 67 8.81 6.32 16.45
N VAL A 68 8.53 5.06 16.11
CA VAL A 68 9.52 3.99 16.24
C VAL A 68 9.96 3.56 14.84
N ILE A 69 11.26 3.42 14.66
CA ILE A 69 11.84 3.01 13.38
C ILE A 69 12.29 1.56 13.49
N VAL A 70 11.85 0.75 12.54
CA VAL A 70 12.19 -0.66 12.47
C VAL A 70 12.90 -0.89 11.14
N GLY A 71 14.00 -1.50 11.20
CA GLY A 71 14.72 -1.71 9.97
C GLY A 71 15.71 -2.78 9.97
#